data_26ef554a0158e907904b5f174ca3b7f1
#
_entry.id   26ef554a0158e907904b5f174ca3b7f1
#
_cell.length_a   1.000
_cell.length_b   1.000
_cell.length_c   1.000
_cell.angle_alpha   90.00
_cell.angle_beta   90.00
_cell.angle_gamma   90.00
#
_symmetry.space_group_name_H-M   'P 1'
#
loop_
_entity.id
_entity.type
_entity.pdbx_description
1 polymer ?
#
loop_
_entity_poly.entity_id
_entity_poly.type
_entity_poly.pdbx_seq_one_letter_code
_entity_poly.pdbx_strand_id
1 'polypeptide(L)'
;MLLRVSALFTGLGLCALAHAAPTHYPLTVENCGSSVTFQQAPARSVTIGQAATEMLYALGVGDKMVGTSLWFNTVSAPYKAQNDSIERLANNEPSFEAVIAKRPQLVAAELEWVVGPQGVVGTREQFHELNIPTYLLPSDCEDKDNRVGADGTRLAPFRIETIYKSLSQLAEIFDVQARGQQLTEELKARLARSIATVQSKGLKHASALVWFSSAEMASDPYVAGHKGVPEFMLQTLGLRNVVQSDEEWPAVGWETIAKANPTFLVIARMDRRRYPADDHEKKLAFLRSDPVTRNMDAVKNNRIIILDALALQASLRTFDGLEQLAAAIDGDDLPQ
;
A
#
# COMPACT_ATOMS: atom_id res chain seq x y z
N MET A 1 72.53 12.21 -16.37
CA MET A 1 71.22 12.49 -16.97
C MET A 1 70.38 11.22 -16.82
N LEU A 2 69.67 11.07 -15.68
CA LEU A 2 68.89 9.87 -15.36
C LEU A 2 67.39 10.20 -15.58
N LEU A 3 66.78 9.56 -16.58
CA LEU A 3 65.32 9.60 -16.81
C LEU A 3 64.64 8.72 -15.75
N ARG A 4 63.74 9.30 -14.98
CA ARG A 4 62.78 8.58 -14.14
C ARG A 4 61.50 8.34 -14.95
N VAL A 5 61.19 7.08 -15.24
CA VAL A 5 59.93 6.64 -15.80
C VAL A 5 58.98 6.39 -14.64
N SER A 6 57.94 7.21 -14.52
CA SER A 6 56.83 6.99 -13.57
C SER A 6 55.76 6.14 -14.26
N ALA A 7 55.58 4.92 -13.78
CA ALA A 7 54.46 4.05 -14.21
C ALA A 7 53.18 4.45 -13.44
N LEU A 8 52.18 4.95 -14.18
CA LEU A 8 50.82 5.16 -13.68
C LEU A 8 50.11 3.79 -13.65
N PHE A 9 49.86 3.29 -12.45
CA PHE A 9 48.94 2.16 -12.26
C PHE A 9 47.49 2.70 -12.24
N THR A 10 46.76 2.53 -13.35
CA THR A 10 45.31 2.71 -13.40
C THR A 10 44.64 1.47 -12.81
N GLY A 11 44.23 1.55 -11.54
CA GLY A 11 43.43 0.54 -10.89
C GLY A 11 42.02 0.56 -11.45
N LEU A 12 41.66 -0.40 -12.32
CA LEU A 12 40.25 -0.72 -12.64
C LEU A 12 39.61 -1.32 -11.38
N GLY A 13 38.80 -0.54 -10.67
CA GLY A 13 37.93 -1.04 -9.63
C GLY A 13 36.84 -1.91 -10.26
N LEU A 14 36.97 -3.25 -10.16
CA LEU A 14 35.84 -4.15 -10.39
C LEU A 14 34.82 -3.88 -9.30
N CYS A 15 33.70 -3.20 -9.64
CA CYS A 15 32.48 -3.27 -8.83
C CYS A 15 31.97 -4.72 -8.89
N ALA A 16 32.30 -5.52 -7.89
CA ALA A 16 31.66 -6.80 -7.67
C ALA A 16 30.17 -6.52 -7.41
N LEU A 17 29.32 -6.84 -8.39
CA LEU A 17 27.88 -6.92 -8.18
C LEU A 17 27.65 -8.01 -7.14
N ALA A 18 27.33 -7.59 -5.90
CA ALA A 18 26.91 -8.53 -4.87
C ALA A 18 25.61 -9.19 -5.33
N HIS A 19 25.71 -10.37 -5.91
CA HIS A 19 24.55 -11.20 -6.21
C HIS A 19 24.00 -11.69 -4.88
N ALA A 20 22.71 -11.44 -4.63
CA ALA A 20 22.02 -12.05 -3.51
C ALA A 20 22.12 -13.58 -3.65
N ALA A 21 22.40 -14.27 -2.53
CA ALA A 21 22.51 -15.71 -2.56
C ALA A 21 21.14 -16.34 -2.90
N PRO A 22 21.11 -17.44 -3.69
CA PRO A 22 19.88 -18.18 -3.95
C PRO A 22 19.21 -18.67 -2.67
N THR A 23 17.90 -18.81 -2.69
CA THR A 23 17.14 -19.36 -1.57
C THR A 23 17.47 -20.85 -1.36
N HIS A 24 17.74 -21.23 -0.11
CA HIS A 24 17.89 -22.64 0.27
C HIS A 24 16.53 -23.20 0.69
N TYR A 25 16.03 -24.17 -0.04
CA TYR A 25 14.82 -24.89 0.32
C TYR A 25 15.15 -26.23 1.03
N PRO A 26 14.31 -26.72 1.98
CA PRO A 26 13.04 -26.06 2.41
C PRO A 26 13.30 -24.73 3.14
N LEU A 27 12.52 -23.71 2.76
CA LEU A 27 12.53 -22.40 3.38
C LEU A 27 11.37 -22.31 4.37
N THR A 28 11.62 -21.91 5.61
CA THR A 28 10.58 -21.59 6.59
C THR A 28 10.54 -20.09 6.83
N VAL A 29 9.37 -19.50 6.67
CA VAL A 29 9.11 -18.07 6.88
C VAL A 29 8.14 -17.87 8.03
N GLU A 30 8.51 -17.03 8.99
CA GLU A 30 7.61 -16.57 10.03
C GLU A 30 6.72 -15.46 9.47
N ASN A 31 5.42 -15.74 9.39
CA ASN A 31 4.48 -14.83 8.75
C ASN A 31 3.17 -14.76 9.54
N CYS A 32 2.91 -13.59 10.15
CA CYS A 32 1.66 -13.31 10.86
C CYS A 32 1.30 -14.39 11.89
N GLY A 33 2.25 -14.75 12.76
CA GLY A 33 2.06 -15.72 13.84
C GLY A 33 2.04 -17.19 13.40
N SER A 34 2.36 -17.48 12.15
CA SER A 34 2.47 -18.84 11.61
C SER A 34 3.83 -19.07 10.97
N SER A 35 4.43 -20.24 11.24
CA SER A 35 5.61 -20.74 10.53
C SER A 35 5.16 -21.46 9.26
N VAL A 36 5.54 -20.95 8.11
CA VAL A 36 5.14 -21.48 6.80
C VAL A 36 6.36 -21.98 6.04
N THR A 37 6.33 -23.27 5.65
CA THR A 37 7.45 -23.92 4.98
C THR A 37 7.18 -24.15 3.50
N PHE A 38 8.12 -23.69 2.66
CA PHE A 38 8.13 -23.86 1.22
C PHE A 38 9.19 -24.90 0.86
N GLN A 39 8.79 -25.96 0.16
CA GLN A 39 9.71 -27.00 -0.27
C GLN A 39 10.54 -26.60 -1.50
N GLN A 40 10.03 -25.62 -2.24
CA GLN A 40 10.64 -25.04 -3.44
C GLN A 40 9.99 -23.70 -3.75
N ALA A 41 10.55 -22.92 -4.68
CA ALA A 41 9.90 -21.72 -5.20
C ALA A 41 8.52 -22.07 -5.81
N PRO A 42 7.45 -21.34 -5.44
CA PRO A 42 6.12 -21.60 -5.99
C PRO A 42 6.09 -21.34 -7.52
N ALA A 43 5.67 -22.33 -8.29
CA ALA A 43 5.44 -22.20 -9.74
C ALA A 43 3.99 -21.81 -10.07
N ARG A 44 3.08 -21.90 -9.07
CA ARG A 44 1.65 -21.62 -9.22
C ARG A 44 1.17 -20.88 -7.99
N SER A 45 0.76 -19.64 -8.14
CA SER A 45 0.30 -18.80 -7.03
C SER A 45 -1.06 -18.20 -7.31
N VAL A 46 -1.87 -18.07 -6.28
CA VAL A 46 -3.11 -17.28 -6.30
C VAL A 46 -2.93 -16.09 -5.35
N THR A 47 -3.33 -14.92 -5.80
CA THR A 47 -3.38 -13.73 -4.93
C THR A 47 -4.82 -13.34 -4.62
N ILE A 48 -5.06 -12.92 -3.37
CA ILE A 48 -6.33 -12.39 -2.90
C ILE A 48 -6.06 -11.00 -2.31
N GLY A 49 -6.32 -9.99 -3.11
CA GLY A 49 -6.00 -8.60 -2.82
C GLY A 49 -5.06 -7.98 -3.85
N GLN A 50 -5.38 -6.74 -4.23
CA GLN A 50 -4.67 -6.04 -5.29
C GLN A 50 -3.24 -5.69 -4.89
N ALA A 51 -2.99 -5.30 -3.63
CA ALA A 51 -1.65 -4.98 -3.16
C ALA A 51 -0.71 -6.20 -3.22
N ALA A 52 -1.17 -7.39 -2.79
CA ALA A 52 -0.41 -8.62 -2.91
C ALA A 52 -0.12 -8.96 -4.37
N THR A 53 -1.11 -8.78 -5.25
CA THR A 53 -0.98 -9.02 -6.69
C THR A 53 0.10 -8.13 -7.32
N GLU A 54 0.04 -6.82 -7.07
CA GLU A 54 0.98 -5.85 -7.64
C GLU A 54 2.40 -6.03 -7.08
N MET A 55 2.56 -6.51 -5.84
CA MET A 55 3.88 -6.88 -5.29
C MET A 55 4.52 -8.03 -6.07
N LEU A 56 3.76 -9.08 -6.42
CA LEU A 56 4.28 -10.19 -7.23
C LEU A 56 4.62 -9.74 -8.65
N TYR A 57 3.85 -8.82 -9.24
CA TYR A 57 4.22 -8.23 -10.54
C TYR A 57 5.51 -7.43 -10.45
N ALA A 58 5.66 -6.59 -9.43
CA ALA A 58 6.86 -5.77 -9.24
C ALA A 58 8.13 -6.61 -8.98
N LEU A 59 7.97 -7.76 -8.32
CA LEU A 59 9.04 -8.74 -8.13
C LEU A 59 9.38 -9.53 -9.41
N GLY A 60 8.58 -9.38 -10.49
CA GLY A 60 8.82 -10.07 -11.76
C GLY A 60 8.38 -11.53 -11.77
N VAL A 61 7.51 -11.94 -10.85
CA VAL A 61 7.03 -13.33 -10.72
C VAL A 61 5.56 -13.50 -11.13
N GLY A 62 5.01 -12.55 -11.89
CA GLY A 62 3.63 -12.62 -12.35
C GLY A 62 3.35 -13.80 -13.29
N ASP A 63 4.37 -14.38 -13.97
CA ASP A 63 4.26 -15.61 -14.74
C ASP A 63 3.99 -16.86 -13.88
N LYS A 64 4.19 -16.75 -12.56
CA LYS A 64 3.86 -17.79 -11.59
C LYS A 64 2.43 -17.67 -11.06
N MET A 65 1.67 -16.65 -11.47
CA MET A 65 0.31 -16.44 -11.02
C MET A 65 -0.68 -17.17 -11.93
N VAL A 66 -1.59 -17.92 -11.29
CA VAL A 66 -2.64 -18.70 -11.96
C VAL A 66 -4.04 -18.20 -11.63
N GLY A 67 -4.16 -17.20 -10.79
CA GLY A 67 -5.42 -16.56 -10.42
C GLY A 67 -5.20 -15.35 -9.52
N THR A 68 -6.09 -14.37 -9.64
CA THR A 68 -6.13 -13.17 -8.80
C THR A 68 -7.57 -12.80 -8.47
N SER A 69 -7.78 -12.08 -7.38
CA SER A 69 -9.11 -11.64 -6.94
C SER A 69 -9.03 -10.44 -5.99
N LEU A 70 -10.18 -9.92 -5.60
CA LEU A 70 -10.33 -8.78 -4.68
C LEU A 70 -9.64 -7.53 -5.23
N TRP A 71 -10.31 -6.92 -6.22
CA TRP A 71 -9.83 -5.74 -6.94
C TRP A 71 -10.69 -4.52 -6.63
N PHE A 72 -10.05 -3.40 -6.34
CA PHE A 72 -10.72 -2.12 -6.07
C PHE A 72 -10.51 -1.10 -7.19
N ASN A 73 -9.32 -1.09 -7.78
CA ASN A 73 -8.94 -0.14 -8.82
C ASN A 73 -8.34 -0.84 -10.04
N THR A 74 -8.21 -0.11 -11.13
CA THR A 74 -7.46 -0.55 -12.31
C THR A 74 -6.02 -0.89 -11.91
N VAL A 75 -5.47 -1.97 -12.45
CA VAL A 75 -4.07 -2.35 -12.24
C VAL A 75 -3.12 -1.24 -12.69
N SER A 76 -1.99 -1.09 -12.02
CA SER A 76 -0.94 -0.16 -12.43
C SER A 76 -0.52 -0.41 -13.88
N ALA A 77 -0.39 0.67 -14.66
CA ALA A 77 -0.20 0.59 -16.12
C ALA A 77 0.94 -0.35 -16.59
N PRO A 78 2.11 -0.43 -15.92
CA PRO A 78 3.18 -1.34 -16.32
C PRO A 78 2.78 -2.83 -16.29
N TYR A 79 1.77 -3.19 -15.48
CA TYR A 79 1.37 -4.58 -15.26
C TYR A 79 0.10 -4.97 -16.04
N LYS A 80 -0.48 -4.04 -16.81
CA LYS A 80 -1.76 -4.28 -17.48
C LYS A 80 -1.77 -5.51 -18.37
N ALA A 81 -0.81 -5.64 -19.26
CA ALA A 81 -0.74 -6.77 -20.19
C ALA A 81 -0.60 -8.11 -19.46
N GLN A 82 0.21 -8.17 -18.39
CA GLN A 82 0.38 -9.35 -17.58
C GLN A 82 -0.92 -9.68 -16.81
N ASN A 83 -1.53 -8.67 -16.20
CA ASN A 83 -2.79 -8.84 -15.47
C ASN A 83 -3.93 -9.30 -16.36
N ASP A 84 -4.01 -8.81 -17.60
CA ASP A 84 -5.04 -9.21 -18.56
C ASP A 84 -4.88 -10.70 -19.00
N SER A 85 -3.72 -11.30 -18.83
CA SER A 85 -3.44 -12.71 -19.12
C SER A 85 -3.73 -13.67 -17.97
N ILE A 86 -3.98 -13.16 -16.76
CA ILE A 86 -4.21 -13.94 -15.54
C ILE A 86 -5.71 -13.96 -15.25
N GLU A 87 -6.24 -15.15 -14.96
CA GLU A 87 -7.65 -15.30 -14.63
C GLU A 87 -8.01 -14.53 -13.36
N ARG A 88 -9.03 -13.68 -13.45
CA ARG A 88 -9.64 -13.06 -12.29
C ARG A 88 -10.74 -13.98 -11.76
N LEU A 89 -10.46 -14.62 -10.62
CA LEU A 89 -11.38 -15.57 -9.99
C LEU A 89 -12.67 -14.89 -9.50
N ALA A 90 -12.53 -13.68 -8.99
CA ALA A 90 -13.65 -12.83 -8.57
C ALA A 90 -13.20 -11.35 -8.50
N ASN A 91 -14.16 -10.42 -8.64
CA ASN A 91 -13.91 -9.00 -8.34
C ASN A 91 -13.87 -8.73 -6.83
N ASN A 92 -14.65 -9.52 -6.07
CA ASN A 92 -14.63 -9.57 -4.61
C ASN A 92 -13.80 -10.78 -4.14
N GLU A 93 -14.18 -11.33 -2.98
CA GLU A 93 -13.62 -12.54 -2.42
C GLU A 93 -14.00 -13.74 -3.32
N PRO A 94 -13.05 -14.59 -3.72
CA PRO A 94 -13.34 -15.83 -4.44
C PRO A 94 -13.90 -16.88 -3.47
N SER A 95 -14.55 -17.94 -4.00
CA SER A 95 -14.82 -19.11 -3.16
C SER A 95 -13.55 -19.92 -2.89
N PHE A 96 -13.52 -20.67 -1.81
CA PHE A 96 -12.43 -21.59 -1.47
C PHE A 96 -12.17 -22.58 -2.62
N GLU A 97 -13.24 -23.14 -3.19
CA GLU A 97 -13.18 -24.10 -4.30
C GLU A 97 -12.55 -23.47 -5.55
N ALA A 98 -12.87 -22.20 -5.85
CA ALA A 98 -12.28 -21.49 -6.99
C ALA A 98 -10.78 -21.33 -6.84
N VAL A 99 -10.30 -21.09 -5.61
CA VAL A 99 -8.89 -20.97 -5.29
C VAL A 99 -8.19 -22.33 -5.41
N ILE A 100 -8.68 -23.36 -4.73
CA ILE A 100 -8.03 -24.69 -4.72
C ILE A 100 -8.08 -25.39 -6.08
N ALA A 101 -9.10 -25.10 -6.93
CA ALA A 101 -9.16 -25.59 -8.30
C ALA A 101 -7.97 -25.15 -9.17
N LYS A 102 -7.30 -24.04 -8.81
CA LYS A 102 -6.06 -23.60 -9.45
C LYS A 102 -4.84 -24.40 -9.02
N ARG A 103 -4.96 -25.29 -8.06
CA ARG A 103 -3.85 -26.08 -7.47
C ARG A 103 -2.66 -25.19 -7.13
N PRO A 104 -2.85 -24.15 -6.32
CA PRO A 104 -1.77 -23.23 -6.00
C PRO A 104 -0.74 -23.88 -5.08
N GLN A 105 0.50 -23.46 -5.19
CA GLN A 105 1.61 -23.77 -4.27
C GLN A 105 1.86 -22.60 -3.30
N LEU A 106 1.11 -21.51 -3.49
CA LEU A 106 1.04 -20.36 -2.59
C LEU A 106 -0.29 -19.66 -2.77
N VAL A 107 -0.94 -19.31 -1.67
CA VAL A 107 -2.01 -18.29 -1.62
C VAL A 107 -1.45 -17.08 -0.88
N ALA A 108 -1.29 -15.96 -1.57
CA ALA A 108 -0.85 -14.70 -0.97
C ALA A 108 -2.06 -13.78 -0.79
N ALA A 109 -2.35 -13.40 0.46
CA ALA A 109 -3.49 -12.55 0.84
C ALA A 109 -3.01 -11.17 1.30
N GLU A 110 -3.77 -10.14 0.92
CA GLU A 110 -3.54 -8.77 1.37
C GLU A 110 -4.09 -8.55 2.77
N LEU A 111 -5.28 -9.05 3.04
CA LEU A 111 -6.07 -8.77 4.25
C LEU A 111 -6.27 -10.06 5.06
N GLU A 112 -6.11 -9.94 6.36
CA GLU A 112 -6.15 -11.10 7.27
C GLU A 112 -7.53 -11.78 7.29
N TRP A 113 -8.62 -11.03 7.28
CA TRP A 113 -9.98 -11.58 7.31
C TRP A 113 -10.28 -12.54 6.13
N VAL A 114 -9.48 -12.48 5.06
CA VAL A 114 -9.61 -13.38 3.90
C VAL A 114 -9.19 -14.81 4.25
N VAL A 115 -8.05 -14.97 4.95
CA VAL A 115 -7.41 -16.26 5.26
C VAL A 115 -7.21 -16.50 6.77
N GLY A 116 -7.54 -15.54 7.60
CA GLY A 116 -7.41 -15.62 9.05
C GLY A 116 -8.55 -16.43 9.70
N PRO A 117 -8.78 -16.24 11.00
CA PRO A 117 -9.82 -16.97 11.73
C PRO A 117 -11.24 -16.78 11.20
N GLN A 118 -11.55 -15.62 10.59
CA GLN A 118 -12.83 -15.38 9.93
C GLN A 118 -13.00 -16.22 8.67
N GLY A 119 -11.87 -16.50 7.97
CA GLY A 119 -11.79 -17.40 6.85
C GLY A 119 -12.84 -17.14 5.76
N VAL A 120 -13.05 -15.87 5.36
CA VAL A 120 -14.09 -15.52 4.38
C VAL A 120 -13.90 -16.29 3.08
N VAL A 121 -12.67 -16.57 2.71
CA VAL A 121 -12.34 -17.48 1.59
C VAL A 121 -11.99 -18.86 2.11
N GLY A 122 -11.19 -18.96 3.18
CA GLY A 122 -10.79 -20.18 3.85
C GLY A 122 -9.72 -19.87 4.87
N THR A 123 -9.65 -20.60 5.98
CA THR A 123 -8.62 -20.37 6.99
C THR A 123 -7.26 -20.86 6.54
N ARG A 124 -6.18 -20.32 7.13
CA ARG A 124 -4.81 -20.78 6.88
C ARG A 124 -4.67 -22.28 7.15
N GLU A 125 -5.30 -22.79 8.22
CA GLU A 125 -5.32 -24.20 8.57
C GLU A 125 -5.95 -25.03 7.45
N GLN A 126 -7.10 -24.62 6.89
CA GLN A 126 -7.76 -25.32 5.78
C GLN A 126 -6.86 -25.42 4.55
N PHE A 127 -6.16 -24.35 4.21
CA PHE A 127 -5.17 -24.36 3.11
C PHE A 127 -3.98 -25.28 3.43
N HIS A 128 -3.43 -25.19 4.65
CA HIS A 128 -2.27 -25.98 5.06
C HIS A 128 -2.60 -27.48 5.11
N GLU A 129 -3.80 -27.89 5.51
CA GLU A 129 -4.28 -29.29 5.44
C GLU A 129 -4.25 -29.85 4.02
N LEU A 130 -4.41 -28.98 3.01
CA LEU A 130 -4.26 -29.33 1.59
C LEU A 130 -2.83 -29.18 1.07
N ASN A 131 -1.86 -28.94 1.95
CA ASN A 131 -0.46 -28.62 1.61
C ASN A 131 -0.32 -27.38 0.71
N ILE A 132 -1.20 -26.39 0.91
CA ILE A 132 -1.14 -25.10 0.24
C ILE A 132 -0.62 -24.06 1.23
N PRO A 133 0.64 -23.62 1.16
CA PRO A 133 1.18 -22.56 1.98
C PRO A 133 0.41 -21.25 1.77
N THR A 134 0.23 -20.48 2.85
CA THR A 134 -0.38 -19.15 2.79
C THR A 134 0.61 -18.09 3.23
N TYR A 135 0.55 -16.93 2.59
CA TYR A 135 1.30 -15.74 2.98
C TYR A 135 0.34 -14.57 3.15
N LEU A 136 0.38 -13.92 4.30
CA LEU A 136 -0.38 -12.71 4.57
C LEU A 136 0.57 -11.50 4.58
N LEU A 137 0.15 -10.38 3.98
CA LEU A 137 0.98 -9.18 4.02
C LEU A 137 1.20 -8.71 5.47
N PRO A 138 2.44 -8.58 5.95
CA PRO A 138 2.78 -8.14 7.31
C PRO A 138 2.08 -6.85 7.75
N SER A 139 1.79 -5.94 6.82
CA SER A 139 1.07 -4.71 7.09
C SER A 139 -0.34 -4.91 7.65
N ASP A 140 -0.93 -6.09 7.44
CA ASP A 140 -2.29 -6.39 7.92
C ASP A 140 -2.33 -7.31 9.14
N CYS A 141 -1.19 -7.68 9.71
CA CYS A 141 -1.13 -8.45 10.95
C CYS A 141 -0.18 -7.87 12.00
N GLU A 142 0.90 -7.19 11.60
CA GLU A 142 1.83 -6.61 12.56
C GLU A 142 1.22 -5.39 13.23
N ASP A 143 1.27 -5.38 14.56
CA ASP A 143 0.68 -4.32 15.38
C ASP A 143 -0.82 -4.09 15.09
N LYS A 144 -1.54 -5.16 14.73
CA LYS A 144 -2.98 -5.15 14.42
C LYS A 144 -3.69 -6.32 15.10
N ASP A 145 -4.81 -6.06 15.78
CA ASP A 145 -5.69 -7.09 16.33
C ASP A 145 -6.87 -7.31 15.38
N ASN A 146 -6.79 -8.33 14.57
CA ASN A 146 -7.80 -8.67 13.58
C ASN A 146 -9.01 -9.45 14.15
N ARG A 147 -9.04 -9.67 15.47
CA ARG A 147 -10.19 -10.27 16.16
C ARG A 147 -11.27 -9.24 16.51
N VAL A 148 -10.95 -7.96 16.41
CA VAL A 148 -11.83 -6.84 16.82
C VAL A 148 -12.15 -5.97 15.61
N GLY A 149 -13.45 -5.79 15.34
CA GLY A 149 -13.96 -5.03 14.21
C GLY A 149 -13.96 -5.82 12.89
N ALA A 150 -14.54 -5.25 11.86
CA ALA A 150 -14.63 -5.87 10.54
C ALA A 150 -13.27 -5.92 9.81
N ASP A 151 -12.45 -4.86 9.98
CA ASP A 151 -11.15 -4.71 9.32
C ASP A 151 -9.98 -4.80 10.33
N GLY A 152 -10.26 -5.27 11.56
CA GLY A 152 -9.29 -5.31 12.63
C GLY A 152 -9.07 -3.94 13.29
N THR A 153 -8.23 -3.91 14.32
CA THR A 153 -7.87 -2.69 15.06
C THR A 153 -6.35 -2.55 15.13
N ARG A 154 -5.82 -1.47 14.62
CA ARG A 154 -4.39 -1.17 14.71
C ARG A 154 -4.01 -0.80 16.14
N LEU A 155 -3.04 -1.52 16.69
CA LEU A 155 -2.53 -1.31 18.06
C LEU A 155 -1.45 -0.22 18.09
N ALA A 156 -0.65 -0.11 17.03
CA ALA A 156 0.39 0.91 16.87
C ALA A 156 0.30 1.59 15.47
N PRO A 157 0.90 2.77 15.28
CA PRO A 157 0.95 3.43 13.97
C PRO A 157 1.56 2.54 12.88
N PHE A 158 1.04 2.68 11.66
CA PHE A 158 1.59 2.01 10.48
C PHE A 158 3.08 2.30 10.29
N ARG A 159 3.83 1.28 9.90
CA ARG A 159 5.27 1.37 9.60
C ARG A 159 5.52 0.93 8.16
N ILE A 160 6.21 1.77 7.40
CA ILE A 160 6.54 1.50 5.99
C ILE A 160 7.43 0.25 5.83
N GLU A 161 8.16 -0.13 6.87
CA GLU A 161 9.00 -1.32 6.93
C GLU A 161 8.20 -2.62 6.72
N THR A 162 6.91 -2.63 7.01
CA THR A 162 6.04 -3.79 6.74
C THR A 162 5.89 -4.06 5.24
N ILE A 163 5.92 -3.02 4.39
CA ILE A 163 5.96 -3.17 2.93
C ILE A 163 7.31 -3.75 2.50
N TYR A 164 8.42 -3.22 3.02
CA TYR A 164 9.76 -3.73 2.70
C TYR A 164 9.93 -5.19 3.17
N LYS A 165 9.38 -5.53 4.32
CA LYS A 165 9.35 -6.91 4.82
C LYS A 165 8.57 -7.83 3.89
N SER A 166 7.40 -7.39 3.42
CA SER A 166 6.61 -8.14 2.43
C SER A 166 7.43 -8.44 1.17
N LEU A 167 8.10 -7.43 0.61
CA LEU A 167 8.94 -7.59 -0.58
C LEU A 167 10.12 -8.53 -0.33
N SER A 168 10.78 -8.41 0.82
CA SER A 168 11.92 -9.26 1.17
C SER A 168 11.50 -10.73 1.33
N GLN A 169 10.42 -10.99 2.08
CA GLN A 169 9.93 -12.36 2.30
C GLN A 169 9.40 -12.98 1.01
N LEU A 170 8.61 -12.25 0.22
CA LEU A 170 8.13 -12.74 -1.06
C LEU A 170 9.29 -13.00 -2.03
N ALA A 171 10.29 -12.12 -2.07
CA ALA A 171 11.48 -12.32 -2.91
C ALA A 171 12.26 -13.58 -2.50
N GLU A 172 12.36 -13.87 -1.22
CA GLU A 172 12.99 -15.09 -0.70
C GLU A 172 12.17 -16.32 -1.06
N ILE A 173 10.83 -16.27 -0.89
CA ILE A 173 9.91 -17.37 -1.24
C ILE A 173 10.01 -17.73 -2.73
N PHE A 174 10.18 -16.77 -3.62
CA PHE A 174 10.25 -16.95 -5.07
C PHE A 174 11.67 -17.05 -5.65
N ASP A 175 12.72 -17.01 -4.81
CA ASP A 175 14.14 -17.02 -5.21
C ASP A 175 14.51 -15.85 -6.16
N VAL A 176 14.02 -14.65 -5.82
CA VAL A 176 14.25 -13.39 -6.58
C VAL A 176 14.80 -12.27 -5.70
N GLN A 177 15.64 -12.58 -4.71
CA GLN A 177 16.12 -11.66 -3.68
C GLN A 177 16.82 -10.43 -4.27
N ALA A 178 17.58 -10.59 -5.36
CA ALA A 178 18.22 -9.46 -6.02
C ALA A 178 17.19 -8.43 -6.52
N ARG A 179 16.07 -8.90 -7.09
CA ARG A 179 14.97 -8.03 -7.52
C ARG A 179 14.26 -7.38 -6.32
N GLY A 180 14.02 -8.14 -5.25
CA GLY A 180 13.43 -7.63 -4.02
C GLY A 180 14.27 -6.52 -3.39
N GLN A 181 15.58 -6.69 -3.33
CA GLN A 181 16.52 -5.67 -2.83
C GLN A 181 16.50 -4.42 -3.71
N GLN A 182 16.63 -4.60 -5.03
CA GLN A 182 16.58 -3.50 -5.99
C GLN A 182 15.27 -2.70 -5.84
N LEU A 183 14.12 -3.37 -5.81
CA LEU A 183 12.81 -2.72 -5.66
C LEU A 183 12.71 -1.96 -4.33
N THR A 184 13.20 -2.55 -3.24
CA THR A 184 13.20 -1.89 -1.93
C THR A 184 14.03 -0.61 -1.95
N GLU A 185 15.21 -0.62 -2.57
CA GLU A 185 16.06 0.59 -2.68
C GLU A 185 15.43 1.65 -3.61
N GLU A 186 14.80 1.22 -4.71
CA GLU A 186 14.01 2.11 -5.58
C GLU A 186 12.90 2.83 -4.78
N LEU A 187 12.15 2.10 -3.94
CA LEU A 187 11.07 2.65 -3.12
C LEU A 187 11.59 3.58 -2.02
N LYS A 188 12.69 3.22 -1.35
CA LYS A 188 13.35 4.12 -0.38
C LYS A 188 13.82 5.42 -1.03
N ALA A 189 14.38 5.34 -2.23
CA ALA A 189 14.80 6.52 -2.98
C ALA A 189 13.60 7.39 -3.39
N ARG A 190 12.46 6.79 -3.75
CA ARG A 190 11.20 7.52 -4.02
C ARG A 190 10.69 8.26 -2.78
N LEU A 191 10.67 7.59 -1.64
CA LEU A 191 10.30 8.18 -0.35
C LEU A 191 11.19 9.38 -0.02
N ALA A 192 12.52 9.21 -0.14
CA ALA A 192 13.48 10.29 0.12
C ALA A 192 13.27 11.51 -0.82
N ARG A 193 12.96 11.26 -2.11
CA ARG A 193 12.63 12.35 -3.06
C ARG A 193 11.36 13.09 -2.67
N SER A 194 10.30 12.38 -2.27
CA SER A 194 9.04 13.00 -1.82
C SER A 194 9.28 13.92 -0.61
N ILE A 195 10.09 13.49 0.36
CA ILE A 195 10.49 14.32 1.50
C ILE A 195 11.27 15.55 1.04
N ALA A 196 12.26 15.37 0.16
CA ALA A 196 13.10 16.46 -0.32
C ALA A 196 12.28 17.52 -1.10
N THR A 197 11.26 17.11 -1.85
CA THR A 197 10.36 17.99 -2.60
C THR A 197 9.70 19.04 -1.70
N VAL A 198 9.28 18.67 -0.50
CA VAL A 198 8.57 19.57 0.42
C VAL A 198 9.47 20.19 1.51
N GLN A 199 10.75 19.80 1.56
CA GLN A 199 11.66 20.19 2.65
C GLN A 199 11.84 21.71 2.79
N SER A 200 11.78 22.46 1.68
CA SER A 200 11.91 23.92 1.67
C SER A 200 10.61 24.66 1.93
N LYS A 201 9.48 23.95 1.98
CA LYS A 201 8.16 24.57 2.21
C LYS A 201 7.93 24.85 3.68
N GLY A 202 7.38 25.99 4.00
CA GLY A 202 7.05 26.38 5.38
C GLY A 202 5.81 25.67 5.90
N LEU A 203 5.81 24.32 6.01
CA LEU A 203 4.63 23.52 6.36
C LEU A 203 4.26 23.50 7.84
N LYS A 204 4.95 24.26 8.69
CA LYS A 204 4.78 24.23 10.17
C LYS A 204 3.34 24.34 10.64
N HIS A 205 2.48 25.04 9.89
CA HIS A 205 1.07 25.23 10.20
C HIS A 205 0.12 24.55 9.22
N ALA A 206 0.64 23.90 8.19
CA ALA A 206 -0.17 23.21 7.21
C ALA A 206 -0.78 21.94 7.79
N SER A 207 -2.04 21.71 7.46
CA SER A 207 -2.81 20.56 7.94
C SER A 207 -3.60 19.92 6.80
N ALA A 208 -3.97 18.65 6.98
CA ALA A 208 -4.75 17.93 6.01
C ALA A 208 -5.86 17.10 6.66
N LEU A 209 -6.91 16.88 5.91
CA LEU A 209 -7.90 15.83 6.11
C LEU A 209 -7.74 14.81 4.97
N VAL A 210 -7.82 13.52 5.30
CA VAL A 210 -7.90 12.46 4.29
C VAL A 210 -9.28 11.81 4.38
N TRP A 211 -10.10 11.98 3.34
CA TRP A 211 -11.44 11.40 3.24
C TRP A 211 -11.42 10.16 2.36
N PHE A 212 -11.63 8.99 2.97
CA PHE A 212 -11.63 7.72 2.25
C PHE A 212 -12.98 7.45 1.58
N SER A 213 -14.06 7.35 2.36
CA SER A 213 -15.41 7.07 1.87
C SER A 213 -16.47 7.55 2.86
N SER A 214 -17.74 7.34 2.55
CA SER A 214 -18.89 7.52 3.45
C SER A 214 -20.00 6.57 3.01
N ALA A 215 -20.81 6.09 3.95
CA ALA A 215 -21.97 5.27 3.63
C ALA A 215 -22.97 6.02 2.72
N GLU A 216 -23.19 7.32 3.03
CA GLU A 216 -23.95 8.27 2.22
C GLU A 216 -23.16 9.60 2.14
N MET A 217 -23.45 10.43 1.13
CA MET A 217 -22.71 11.69 0.92
C MET A 217 -22.80 12.66 2.10
N ALA A 218 -23.97 12.76 2.73
CA ALA A 218 -24.22 13.66 3.84
C ALA A 218 -23.94 13.05 5.23
N SER A 219 -23.63 11.76 5.31
CA SER A 219 -23.25 11.11 6.57
C SER A 219 -21.82 11.47 6.98
N ASP A 220 -21.49 11.19 8.24
CA ASP A 220 -20.14 11.37 8.74
C ASP A 220 -19.14 10.56 7.88
N PRO A 221 -18.13 11.22 7.29
CA PRO A 221 -17.17 10.57 6.46
C PRO A 221 -16.20 9.69 7.26
N TYR A 222 -15.79 8.57 6.66
CA TYR A 222 -14.65 7.78 7.12
C TYR A 222 -13.37 8.52 6.72
N VAL A 223 -12.65 9.01 7.70
CA VAL A 223 -11.46 9.83 7.53
C VAL A 223 -10.27 9.19 8.22
N ALA A 224 -9.06 9.56 7.81
CA ALA A 224 -7.85 9.00 8.42
C ALA A 224 -7.66 9.52 9.86
N GLY A 225 -7.54 8.59 10.81
CA GLY A 225 -7.01 8.86 12.15
C GLY A 225 -5.50 8.69 12.23
N HIS A 226 -4.95 8.49 13.44
CA HIS A 226 -3.50 8.54 13.70
C HIS A 226 -2.74 7.22 13.44
N LYS A 227 -3.40 6.14 13.06
CA LYS A 227 -2.71 4.83 13.00
C LYS A 227 -2.51 4.27 11.59
N GLY A 228 -3.21 4.81 10.59
CA GLY A 228 -3.18 4.27 9.23
C GLY A 228 -2.04 4.81 8.36
N VAL A 229 -1.99 4.29 7.14
CA VAL A 229 -1.06 4.74 6.08
C VAL A 229 -1.16 6.25 5.81
N PRO A 230 -2.36 6.87 5.77
CA PRO A 230 -2.45 8.31 5.52
C PRO A 230 -1.76 9.16 6.58
N GLU A 231 -1.84 8.78 7.85
CA GLU A 231 -1.12 9.49 8.92
C GLU A 231 0.39 9.43 8.70
N PHE A 232 0.92 8.24 8.34
CA PHE A 232 2.32 8.09 7.98
C PHE A 232 2.70 9.02 6.81
N MET A 233 1.85 9.12 5.77
CA MET A 233 2.10 10.00 4.62
C MET A 233 2.12 11.48 5.04
N LEU A 234 1.15 11.90 5.82
CA LEU A 234 1.05 13.30 6.30
C LEU A 234 2.26 13.67 7.16
N GLN A 235 2.61 12.85 8.16
CA GLN A 235 3.76 13.08 9.02
C GLN A 235 5.08 13.11 8.24
N THR A 236 5.24 12.18 7.30
CA THR A 236 6.44 12.09 6.43
C THR A 236 6.65 13.37 5.62
N LEU A 237 5.56 14.00 5.17
CA LEU A 237 5.60 15.24 4.40
C LEU A 237 5.45 16.50 5.25
N GLY A 238 5.42 16.39 6.59
CA GLY A 238 5.36 17.52 7.51
C GLY A 238 3.98 18.18 7.64
N LEU A 239 2.92 17.47 7.26
CA LEU A 239 1.54 17.93 7.44
C LEU A 239 0.96 17.41 8.76
N ARG A 240 0.13 18.22 9.41
CA ARG A 240 -0.62 17.81 10.58
C ARG A 240 -1.99 17.25 10.17
N ASN A 241 -2.33 16.06 10.65
CA ASN A 241 -3.69 15.55 10.52
C ASN A 241 -4.65 16.36 11.41
N VAL A 242 -5.80 16.79 10.88
CA VAL A 242 -6.81 17.52 11.66
C VAL A 242 -7.66 16.59 12.53
N VAL A 243 -7.67 15.29 12.23
CA VAL A 243 -8.44 14.28 12.97
C VAL A 243 -7.64 13.81 14.18
N GLN A 244 -8.22 13.95 15.36
CA GLN A 244 -7.61 13.54 16.62
C GLN A 244 -8.27 12.23 17.10
N SER A 245 -7.97 11.12 16.44
CA SER A 245 -8.48 9.80 16.78
C SER A 245 -7.40 8.74 16.67
N ASP A 246 -7.36 7.82 17.62
CA ASP A 246 -6.49 6.64 17.60
C ASP A 246 -7.04 5.50 16.74
N GLU A 247 -8.22 5.66 16.17
CA GLU A 247 -8.73 4.73 15.15
C GLU A 247 -8.00 4.91 13.81
N GLU A 248 -7.98 3.88 13.01
CA GLU A 248 -7.40 3.95 11.65
C GLU A 248 -8.32 4.77 10.72
N TRP A 249 -9.63 4.49 10.78
CA TRP A 249 -10.66 5.12 9.93
C TRP A 249 -11.89 5.55 10.77
N PRO A 250 -11.78 6.55 11.65
CA PRO A 250 -12.92 7.06 12.39
C PRO A 250 -13.95 7.73 11.46
N ALA A 251 -15.22 7.72 11.88
CA ALA A 251 -16.26 8.58 11.32
C ALA A 251 -16.26 9.92 12.08
N VAL A 252 -16.15 11.04 11.36
CA VAL A 252 -16.07 12.39 11.94
C VAL A 252 -17.00 13.35 11.22
N GLY A 253 -17.89 14.03 11.95
CA GLY A 253 -18.88 14.94 11.39
C GLY A 253 -18.29 16.15 10.67
N TRP A 254 -18.94 16.57 9.58
CA TRP A 254 -18.50 17.67 8.72
C TRP A 254 -18.36 19.00 9.43
N GLU A 255 -19.17 19.28 10.46
CA GLU A 255 -19.04 20.50 11.28
C GLU A 255 -17.71 20.51 12.05
N THR A 256 -17.30 19.36 12.58
CA THR A 256 -16.02 19.20 13.27
C THR A 256 -14.86 19.42 12.31
N ILE A 257 -14.94 18.83 11.11
CA ILE A 257 -13.96 18.98 10.05
C ILE A 257 -13.87 20.44 9.58
N ALA A 258 -15.01 21.08 9.34
CA ALA A 258 -15.05 22.47 8.91
C ALA A 258 -14.51 23.44 9.98
N LYS A 259 -14.76 23.17 11.26
CA LYS A 259 -14.18 23.92 12.37
C LYS A 259 -12.67 23.78 12.46
N ALA A 260 -12.13 22.58 12.15
CA ALA A 260 -10.70 22.34 12.09
C ALA A 260 -10.04 23.01 10.86
N ASN A 261 -10.82 23.29 9.84
CA ASN A 261 -10.46 24.03 8.61
C ASN A 261 -9.11 23.58 8.01
N PRO A 262 -8.99 22.36 7.48
CA PRO A 262 -7.75 21.84 6.96
C PRO A 262 -7.20 22.68 5.80
N THR A 263 -5.87 22.76 5.70
CA THR A 263 -5.18 23.43 4.60
C THR A 263 -5.38 22.66 3.28
N PHE A 264 -5.32 21.32 3.34
CA PHE A 264 -5.52 20.40 2.22
C PHE A 264 -6.63 19.40 2.50
N LEU A 265 -7.37 19.04 1.47
CA LEU A 265 -8.27 17.89 1.46
C LEU A 265 -7.70 16.83 0.52
N VAL A 266 -7.42 15.66 1.06
CA VAL A 266 -7.05 14.48 0.25
C VAL A 266 -8.28 13.59 0.16
N ILE A 267 -8.74 13.28 -1.05
CA ILE A 267 -9.91 12.44 -1.30
C ILE A 267 -9.53 11.18 -2.05
N ALA A 268 -9.99 10.04 -1.56
CA ALA A 268 -9.78 8.76 -2.23
C ALA A 268 -10.63 8.64 -3.49
N ARG A 269 -10.03 8.08 -4.57
CA ARG A 269 -10.70 7.66 -5.78
C ARG A 269 -10.74 6.15 -5.84
N MET A 270 -11.93 5.59 -6.08
CA MET A 270 -12.14 4.17 -6.31
C MET A 270 -12.81 3.95 -7.67
N ASP A 271 -12.31 2.99 -8.44
CA ASP A 271 -12.94 2.58 -9.71
C ASP A 271 -14.13 1.68 -9.43
N ARG A 272 -14.02 0.78 -8.44
CA ARG A 272 -15.12 -0.04 -7.93
C ARG A 272 -15.81 0.68 -6.78
N ARG A 273 -17.10 0.95 -6.93
CA ARG A 273 -17.87 1.79 -6.02
C ARG A 273 -18.89 0.95 -5.26
N ARG A 274 -18.76 0.87 -3.94
CA ARG A 274 -19.77 0.30 -3.03
C ARG A 274 -20.73 1.37 -2.52
N TYR A 275 -20.21 2.56 -2.28
CA TYR A 275 -20.92 3.71 -1.74
C TYR A 275 -20.90 4.89 -2.70
N PRO A 276 -21.86 5.83 -2.60
CA PRO A 276 -21.83 7.06 -3.40
C PRO A 276 -20.52 7.85 -3.22
N ALA A 277 -19.96 7.85 -2.01
CA ALA A 277 -18.75 8.56 -1.68
C ALA A 277 -17.45 7.84 -2.12
N ASP A 278 -17.52 6.67 -2.76
CA ASP A 278 -16.38 6.07 -3.45
C ASP A 278 -16.07 6.79 -4.77
N ASP A 279 -17.07 7.53 -5.28
CA ASP A 279 -16.95 8.37 -6.47
C ASP A 279 -16.35 9.73 -6.11
N HIS A 280 -15.11 9.99 -6.53
CA HIS A 280 -14.44 11.25 -6.25
C HIS A 280 -15.13 12.47 -6.89
N GLU A 281 -15.82 12.31 -8.03
CA GLU A 281 -16.58 13.40 -8.64
C GLU A 281 -17.78 13.82 -7.77
N LYS A 282 -18.45 12.83 -7.16
CA LYS A 282 -19.52 13.11 -6.18
C LYS A 282 -18.98 13.78 -4.93
N LYS A 283 -17.79 13.35 -4.43
CA LYS A 283 -17.11 14.03 -3.32
C LYS A 283 -16.84 15.50 -3.67
N LEU A 284 -16.29 15.77 -4.85
CA LEU A 284 -16.00 17.14 -5.31
C LEU A 284 -17.28 17.97 -5.40
N ALA A 285 -18.35 17.40 -5.97
CA ALA A 285 -19.63 18.08 -6.07
C ALA A 285 -20.21 18.42 -4.69
N PHE A 286 -20.16 17.47 -3.75
CA PHE A 286 -20.58 17.67 -2.36
C PHE A 286 -19.75 18.76 -1.68
N LEU A 287 -18.44 18.68 -1.69
CA LEU A 287 -17.56 19.67 -1.06
C LEU A 287 -17.82 21.09 -1.54
N ARG A 288 -18.17 21.29 -2.83
CA ARG A 288 -18.42 22.59 -3.43
C ARG A 288 -19.84 23.12 -3.23
N SER A 289 -20.81 22.25 -2.96
CA SER A 289 -22.24 22.64 -2.86
C SER A 289 -22.78 22.69 -1.45
N ASP A 290 -22.25 21.85 -0.54
CA ASP A 290 -22.73 21.76 0.83
C ASP A 290 -22.44 23.07 1.62
N PRO A 291 -23.40 23.61 2.39
CA PRO A 291 -23.25 24.87 3.10
C PRO A 291 -22.11 24.93 4.11
N VAL A 292 -21.73 23.78 4.68
CA VAL A 292 -20.65 23.66 5.68
C VAL A 292 -19.30 23.54 4.95
N THR A 293 -19.17 22.56 4.07
CA THR A 293 -17.88 22.18 3.47
C THR A 293 -17.36 23.21 2.47
N ARG A 294 -18.25 23.86 1.68
CA ARG A 294 -17.86 24.89 0.68
C ARG A 294 -17.13 26.09 1.28
N ASN A 295 -17.26 26.29 2.60
CA ASN A 295 -16.63 27.41 3.31
C ASN A 295 -15.23 27.10 3.84
N MET A 296 -14.79 25.83 3.82
CA MET A 296 -13.42 25.47 4.20
C MET A 296 -12.39 26.09 3.24
N ASP A 297 -11.25 26.50 3.78
CA ASP A 297 -10.19 27.14 3.00
C ASP A 297 -9.63 26.22 1.93
N ALA A 298 -9.52 24.93 2.20
CA ALA A 298 -9.10 23.92 1.21
C ALA A 298 -10.04 23.88 -0.01
N VAL A 299 -11.36 24.05 0.19
CA VAL A 299 -12.35 24.04 -0.90
C VAL A 299 -12.31 25.35 -1.66
N LYS A 300 -12.30 26.50 -0.96
CA LYS A 300 -12.24 27.84 -1.56
C LYS A 300 -10.99 28.03 -2.43
N ASN A 301 -9.86 27.53 -1.94
CA ASN A 301 -8.56 27.67 -2.64
C ASN A 301 -8.25 26.48 -3.56
N ASN A 302 -9.22 25.58 -3.78
CA ASN A 302 -9.07 24.36 -4.61
C ASN A 302 -7.87 23.49 -4.22
N ARG A 303 -7.53 23.43 -2.92
CA ARG A 303 -6.47 22.57 -2.35
C ARG A 303 -7.01 21.16 -2.06
N ILE A 304 -7.57 20.56 -3.10
CA ILE A 304 -8.17 19.21 -3.07
C ILE A 304 -7.31 18.29 -3.90
N ILE A 305 -6.75 17.26 -3.28
CA ILE A 305 -5.83 16.31 -3.89
C ILE A 305 -6.57 14.97 -4.01
N ILE A 306 -6.61 14.42 -5.21
CA ILE A 306 -7.27 13.14 -5.49
C ILE A 306 -6.20 12.07 -5.54
N LEU A 307 -6.27 11.09 -4.65
CA LEU A 307 -5.37 9.94 -4.64
C LEU A 307 -6.14 8.64 -4.93
N ASP A 308 -5.44 7.69 -5.53
CA ASP A 308 -5.92 6.32 -5.61
C ASP A 308 -6.14 5.75 -4.21
N ALA A 309 -7.26 5.06 -3.97
CA ALA A 309 -7.57 4.51 -2.65
C ALA A 309 -6.51 3.53 -2.16
N LEU A 310 -5.85 2.77 -3.05
CA LEU A 310 -4.75 1.88 -2.70
C LEU A 310 -3.47 2.63 -2.30
N ALA A 311 -3.31 3.89 -2.69
CA ALA A 311 -2.22 4.73 -2.20
C ALA A 311 -2.38 5.09 -0.71
N LEU A 312 -3.62 5.03 -0.20
CA LEU A 312 -3.98 5.28 1.19
C LEU A 312 -4.02 4.00 2.03
N GLN A 313 -3.60 2.87 1.46
CA GLN A 313 -3.44 1.57 2.11
C GLN A 313 -2.01 1.06 1.95
N ALA A 314 -1.61 0.04 2.73
CA ALA A 314 -0.26 -0.50 2.68
C ALA A 314 0.02 -1.25 1.37
N SER A 315 0.47 -0.54 0.35
CA SER A 315 0.72 -1.06 -0.99
C SER A 315 1.92 -0.37 -1.64
N LEU A 316 2.34 -0.82 -2.82
CA LEU A 316 3.34 -0.12 -3.62
C LEU A 316 2.86 1.27 -4.05
N ARG A 317 1.54 1.46 -4.17
CA ARG A 317 0.94 2.75 -4.55
C ARG A 317 1.02 3.80 -3.43
N THR A 318 1.34 3.41 -2.19
CA THR A 318 1.66 4.37 -1.12
C THR A 318 2.76 5.33 -1.55
N PHE A 319 3.76 4.85 -2.29
CA PHE A 319 4.85 5.68 -2.81
C PHE A 319 4.38 6.60 -3.95
N ASP A 320 3.45 6.14 -4.80
CA ASP A 320 2.82 6.99 -5.82
C ASP A 320 2.01 8.12 -5.15
N GLY A 321 1.26 7.79 -4.09
CA GLY A 321 0.50 8.76 -3.30
C GLY A 321 1.40 9.79 -2.61
N LEU A 322 2.52 9.37 -2.04
CA LEU A 322 3.51 10.28 -1.44
C LEU A 322 4.09 11.25 -2.47
N GLU A 323 4.46 10.77 -3.67
CA GLU A 323 4.98 11.61 -4.74
C GLU A 323 3.92 12.61 -5.24
N GLN A 324 2.66 12.17 -5.43
CA GLN A 324 1.55 13.04 -5.85
C GLN A 324 1.21 14.08 -4.78
N LEU A 325 1.17 13.69 -3.51
CA LEU A 325 0.90 14.60 -2.40
C LEU A 325 2.03 15.62 -2.25
N ALA A 326 3.30 15.19 -2.31
CA ALA A 326 4.46 16.08 -2.25
C ALA A 326 4.47 17.09 -3.40
N ALA A 327 4.17 16.64 -4.64
CA ALA A 327 4.10 17.52 -5.80
C ALA A 327 2.95 18.54 -5.68
N ALA A 328 1.80 18.15 -5.16
CA ALA A 328 0.67 19.06 -4.93
C ALA A 328 1.00 20.13 -3.88
N ILE A 329 1.68 19.74 -2.79
CA ILE A 329 2.16 20.68 -1.76
C ILE A 329 3.20 21.64 -2.33
N ASP A 330 4.13 21.13 -3.15
CA ASP A 330 5.19 21.96 -3.75
C ASP A 330 4.64 22.98 -4.73
N GLY A 331 3.60 22.63 -5.48
CA GLY A 331 2.92 23.50 -6.44
C GLY A 331 1.99 24.53 -5.81
N ASP A 332 1.74 24.51 -4.50
CA ASP A 332 0.81 25.44 -3.82
C ASP A 332 1.58 26.59 -3.14
N ASP A 333 1.07 27.83 -3.31
CA ASP A 333 1.53 29.02 -2.62
C ASP A 333 0.84 29.09 -1.24
N LEU A 334 1.43 28.45 -0.26
CA LEU A 334 0.92 28.48 1.10
C LEU A 334 1.21 29.83 1.75
N PRO A 335 0.25 30.45 2.46
CA PRO A 335 0.53 31.63 3.28
C PRO A 335 1.52 31.26 4.38
N GLN A 336 2.58 32.08 4.51
CA GLN A 336 3.61 31.91 5.55
C GLN A 336 3.08 32.21 6.95
#